data_4a782dd6cc2835d63550b6ba1b746788
#
_entry.id   4a782dd6cc2835d63550b6ba1b746788
#
_cell.length_a   1.000
_cell.length_b   1.000
_cell.length_c   1.000
_cell.angle_alpha   90.00
_cell.angle_beta   90.00
_cell.angle_gamma   90.00
#
_symmetry.space_group_name_H-M   'P 1'
#
loop_
_entity.id
_entity.type
_entity.pdbx_description
1 polymer ?
#
loop_
_entity_poly.entity_id
_entity_poly.type
_entity_poly.pdbx_seq_one_letter_code
_entity_poly.pdbx_strand_id
1 'polypeptide(L)'
;MGKYDINFEGELVKVEVLDSAELISSWIIDRLKPKPQEEAAVVVRLQEEEPVVVGLDLHASKNKRGDCSANSLLVLCMNDAYCLVVQLKYVDNIPGNLKKFLSDRRICFVGVGLDWKLSRGVPPSHDPLVCRTVELSHLVARICKEPSYCNSDLKALAATYEVPYEPPASGGCCGGGGRRGRINYEARVFLKEEVKTLVRDAYVCYKIGQKSVEALYRDETTQEIAGIGRQ
;
A
#
# COMPACT_ATOMS: atom_id res chain seq x y z
N MET A 1 16.98 -8.48 -6.88
CA MET A 1 17.00 -7.77 -5.59
C MET A 1 17.64 -6.40 -5.77
N GLY A 2 16.98 -5.36 -5.30
CA GLY A 2 17.49 -3.98 -5.43
C GLY A 2 17.00 -3.09 -4.30
N LYS A 3 17.86 -2.11 -3.94
CA LYS A 3 17.51 -1.03 -3.02
C LYS A 3 17.55 0.27 -3.79
N TYR A 4 16.52 1.09 -3.63
CA TYR A 4 16.35 2.32 -4.36
C TYR A 4 15.94 3.45 -3.42
N ASP A 5 16.51 4.62 -3.64
CA ASP A 5 16.07 5.85 -3.02
C ASP A 5 15.26 6.63 -4.04
N ILE A 6 13.96 6.71 -3.85
CA ILE A 6 13.00 7.36 -4.74
C ILE A 6 12.57 8.68 -4.12
N ASN A 7 12.63 9.75 -4.88
CA ASN A 7 12.12 11.04 -4.46
C ASN A 7 10.69 11.25 -5.01
N PHE A 8 9.73 11.46 -4.08
CA PHE A 8 8.39 11.92 -4.37
C PHE A 8 8.24 13.35 -3.86
N GLU A 9 8.47 14.32 -4.75
CA GLU A 9 8.31 15.77 -4.50
C GLU A 9 8.95 16.28 -3.19
N GLY A 10 10.19 15.85 -2.95
CA GLY A 10 10.97 16.24 -1.77
C GLY A 10 11.01 15.19 -0.67
N GLU A 11 10.10 14.24 -0.65
CA GLU A 11 10.13 13.12 0.29
C GLU A 11 10.96 11.95 -0.26
N LEU A 12 11.96 11.52 0.50
CA LEU A 12 12.83 10.42 0.13
C LEU A 12 12.27 9.09 0.65
N VAL A 13 11.84 8.22 -0.25
CA VAL A 13 11.28 6.92 0.05
C VAL A 13 12.28 5.82 -0.29
N LYS A 14 12.58 4.96 0.65
CA LYS A 14 13.44 3.79 0.49
C LYS A 14 12.60 2.62 -0.02
N VAL A 15 12.94 2.14 -1.21
CA VAL A 15 12.23 1.02 -1.83
C VAL A 15 13.16 -0.19 -1.89
N GLU A 16 12.69 -1.33 -1.39
CA GLU A 16 13.38 -2.59 -1.54
C GLU A 16 12.57 -3.53 -2.44
N VAL A 17 13.23 -4.04 -3.49
CA VAL A 17 12.64 -5.02 -4.41
C VAL A 17 13.20 -6.38 -4.05
N LEU A 18 12.35 -7.29 -3.58
CA LEU A 18 12.75 -8.60 -3.03
C LEU A 18 12.10 -9.75 -3.80
N ASP A 19 12.85 -10.82 -3.97
CA ASP A 19 12.51 -12.01 -4.75
C ASP A 19 12.77 -13.33 -3.99
N SER A 20 13.07 -13.27 -2.68
CA SER A 20 13.25 -14.46 -1.85
C SER A 20 12.45 -14.40 -0.55
N ALA A 21 11.98 -15.56 -0.11
CA ALA A 21 11.14 -15.71 1.09
C ALA A 21 11.87 -15.25 2.36
N GLU A 22 13.17 -15.51 2.47
CA GLU A 22 14.00 -15.17 3.63
C GLU A 22 14.14 -13.65 3.76
N LEU A 23 14.44 -12.97 2.64
CA LEU A 23 14.62 -11.52 2.63
C LEU A 23 13.32 -10.78 2.92
N ILE A 24 12.20 -11.27 2.35
CA ILE A 24 10.87 -10.73 2.63
C ILE A 24 10.52 -10.89 4.11
N SER A 25 10.76 -12.08 4.68
CA SER A 25 10.54 -12.35 6.10
C SER A 25 11.36 -11.44 6.99
N SER A 26 12.65 -11.29 6.70
CA SER A 26 13.56 -10.42 7.44
C SER A 26 13.13 -8.97 7.39
N TRP A 27 12.75 -8.48 6.19
CA TRP A 27 12.29 -7.12 5.98
C TRP A 27 11.04 -6.81 6.83
N ILE A 28 10.06 -7.72 6.85
CA ILE A 28 8.83 -7.56 7.64
C ILE A 28 9.14 -7.55 9.14
N ILE A 29 9.95 -8.50 9.62
CA ILE A 29 10.32 -8.59 11.03
C ILE A 29 11.01 -7.30 11.48
N ASP A 30 11.94 -6.78 10.69
CA ASP A 30 12.70 -5.57 11.04
C ASP A 30 11.83 -4.31 11.09
N ARG A 31 10.74 -4.26 10.32
CA ARG A 31 9.83 -3.11 10.30
C ARG A 31 8.70 -3.20 11.32
N LEU A 32 8.36 -4.41 11.77
CA LEU A 32 7.34 -4.63 12.80
C LEU A 32 7.92 -4.63 14.22
N LYS A 33 9.23 -4.55 14.38
CA LYS A 33 9.84 -4.41 15.71
C LYS A 33 9.40 -3.08 16.32
N PRO A 34 8.90 -3.08 17.58
CA PRO A 34 8.61 -1.84 18.29
C PRO A 34 9.90 -1.01 18.37
N LYS A 35 9.80 0.29 18.16
CA LYS A 35 10.95 1.18 18.30
C LYS A 35 11.37 1.20 19.77
N PRO A 36 12.68 1.16 20.10
CA PRO A 36 13.17 1.10 21.49
C PRO A 36 12.66 2.23 22.41
N GLN A 37 12.15 3.33 21.82
CA GLN A 37 11.58 4.46 22.56
C GLN A 37 10.10 4.24 22.97
N GLU A 38 9.42 3.26 22.42
CA GLU A 38 8.00 2.95 22.74
C GLU A 38 7.87 1.97 23.91
N GLU A 39 8.90 1.19 24.24
CA GLU A 39 8.85 0.23 25.37
C GLU A 39 8.66 0.92 26.74
N ALA A 40 9.11 2.16 26.91
CA ALA A 40 8.93 2.92 28.15
C ALA A 40 7.53 3.57 28.30
N ALA A 41 6.77 3.69 27.23
CA ALA A 41 5.44 4.33 27.22
C ALA A 41 4.27 3.35 27.29
N VAL A 42 4.53 2.03 27.20
CA VAL A 42 3.51 0.97 27.08
C VAL A 42 2.70 0.76 28.36
N VAL A 43 3.12 1.29 29.51
CA VAL A 43 2.42 1.06 30.78
C VAL A 43 1.16 1.91 30.98
N VAL A 44 0.87 2.91 30.12
CA VAL A 44 -0.23 3.90 30.36
C VAL A 44 -1.27 4.00 29.23
N ARG A 45 -1.08 3.34 28.07
CA ARG A 45 -2.06 3.40 26.98
C ARG A 45 -2.73 2.05 26.69
N LEU A 46 -3.67 1.69 27.53
CA LEU A 46 -4.77 0.75 27.21
C LEU A 46 -5.91 1.47 26.45
N GLN A 47 -5.59 2.44 25.62
CA GLN A 47 -6.55 3.07 24.71
C GLN A 47 -6.18 2.64 23.29
N GLU A 48 -7.18 2.23 22.54
CA GLU A 48 -7.19 1.70 21.19
C GLU A 48 -6.02 2.21 20.34
N GLU A 49 -5.03 1.33 20.10
CA GLU A 49 -3.89 1.66 19.25
C GLU A 49 -4.42 2.04 17.87
N GLU A 50 -4.07 3.22 17.39
CA GLU A 50 -4.41 3.66 16.03
C GLU A 50 -3.98 2.57 15.03
N PRO A 51 -4.85 2.19 14.09
CA PRO A 51 -4.50 1.15 13.13
C PRO A 51 -3.31 1.59 12.28
N VAL A 52 -2.37 0.69 12.10
CA VAL A 52 -1.24 0.92 11.19
C VAL A 52 -1.76 0.94 9.76
N VAL A 53 -1.62 2.07 9.07
CA VAL A 53 -1.99 2.19 7.67
C VAL A 53 -0.86 1.68 6.79
N VAL A 54 -1.20 0.86 5.80
CA VAL A 54 -0.29 0.37 4.77
C VAL A 54 -0.92 0.57 3.40
N GLY A 55 -0.24 1.32 2.53
CA GLY A 55 -0.63 1.43 1.13
C GLY A 55 -0.33 0.12 0.40
N LEU A 56 -1.32 -0.43 -0.26
CA LEU A 56 -1.22 -1.70 -0.98
C LEU A 56 -1.52 -1.48 -2.46
N ASP A 57 -0.70 -2.09 -3.33
CA ASP A 57 -1.02 -2.27 -4.74
C ASP A 57 -0.55 -3.63 -5.24
N LEU A 58 -1.17 -4.11 -6.30
CA LEU A 58 -0.78 -5.35 -6.98
C LEU A 58 -0.76 -5.13 -8.48
N HIS A 59 0.43 -5.21 -9.04
CA HIS A 59 0.63 -5.16 -10.49
C HIS A 59 0.74 -6.56 -11.05
N ALA A 60 -0.02 -6.86 -12.11
CA ALA A 60 0.08 -8.12 -12.82
C ALA A 60 0.18 -7.90 -14.33
N SER A 61 1.07 -8.60 -14.99
CA SER A 61 1.08 -8.62 -16.46
C SER A 61 -0.10 -9.45 -16.97
N LYS A 62 -0.69 -9.02 -18.08
CA LYS A 62 -1.71 -9.81 -18.79
C LYS A 62 -1.04 -10.65 -19.86
N ASN A 63 -1.43 -11.92 -19.95
CA ASN A 63 -1.04 -12.75 -21.08
C ASN A 63 -1.80 -12.34 -22.36
N LYS A 64 -1.47 -12.97 -23.50
CA LYS A 64 -2.14 -12.68 -24.78
C LYS A 64 -3.64 -12.97 -24.78
N ARG A 65 -4.14 -13.74 -23.80
CA ARG A 65 -5.56 -14.08 -23.62
C ARG A 65 -6.27 -13.13 -22.66
N GLY A 66 -5.53 -12.15 -22.09
CA GLY A 66 -6.09 -11.20 -21.14
C GLY A 66 -6.13 -11.68 -19.68
N ASP A 67 -5.70 -12.94 -19.42
CA ASP A 67 -5.61 -13.45 -18.06
C ASP A 67 -4.40 -12.85 -17.35
N CYS A 68 -4.50 -12.63 -16.04
CA CYS A 68 -3.36 -12.22 -15.24
C CYS A 68 -2.28 -13.31 -15.27
N SER A 69 -1.08 -12.92 -15.60
CA SER A 69 0.05 -13.85 -15.70
C SER A 69 0.68 -14.09 -14.32
N ALA A 70 1.50 -15.15 -14.26
CA ALA A 70 2.30 -15.45 -13.07
C ALA A 70 3.29 -14.33 -12.67
N ASN A 71 3.43 -13.27 -13.48
CA ASN A 71 4.36 -12.18 -13.25
C ASN A 71 3.66 -11.04 -12.49
N SER A 72 3.56 -11.18 -11.18
CA SER A 72 2.89 -10.21 -10.32
C SER A 72 3.88 -9.60 -9.32
N LEU A 73 3.68 -8.32 -9.03
CA LEU A 73 4.44 -7.55 -8.06
C LEU A 73 3.48 -7.05 -6.98
N LEU A 74 3.67 -7.51 -5.75
CA LEU A 74 2.96 -6.96 -4.59
C LEU A 74 3.74 -5.77 -4.07
N VAL A 75 3.09 -4.63 -3.91
CA VAL A 75 3.67 -3.39 -3.40
C VAL A 75 3.04 -3.03 -2.08
N LEU A 76 3.88 -2.77 -1.09
CA LEU A 76 3.49 -2.37 0.27
C LEU A 76 4.26 -1.10 0.64
N CYS A 77 3.56 -0.03 1.00
CA CYS A 77 4.16 1.23 1.44
C CYS A 77 3.71 1.56 2.87
N MET A 78 4.68 1.86 3.75
CA MET A 78 4.43 2.11 5.16
C MET A 78 5.42 3.10 5.78
N ASN A 79 5.06 3.71 6.91
CA ASN A 79 5.94 4.52 7.75
C ASN A 79 6.68 5.64 6.98
N ASP A 80 5.95 6.40 6.16
CA ASP A 80 6.38 7.58 5.39
C ASP A 80 7.62 7.41 4.48
N ALA A 81 8.44 6.40 4.74
CA ALA A 81 9.76 6.30 4.12
C ALA A 81 10.09 4.94 3.51
N TYR A 82 9.22 3.93 3.64
CA TYR A 82 9.58 2.57 3.23
C TYR A 82 8.52 1.92 2.35
N CYS A 83 8.96 1.44 1.18
CA CYS A 83 8.15 0.59 0.33
C CYS A 83 8.85 -0.75 0.06
N LEU A 84 8.08 -1.82 0.05
CA LEU A 84 8.49 -3.14 -0.36
C LEU A 84 7.81 -3.51 -1.67
N VAL A 85 8.59 -4.00 -2.63
CA VAL A 85 8.09 -4.63 -3.85
C VAL A 85 8.47 -6.10 -3.81
N VAL A 86 7.48 -6.98 -3.71
CA VAL A 86 7.67 -8.43 -3.72
C VAL A 86 7.46 -8.96 -5.14
N GLN A 87 8.46 -9.61 -5.69
CA GLN A 87 8.38 -10.27 -7.00
C GLN A 87 7.81 -11.69 -6.83
N LEU A 88 6.47 -11.81 -6.82
CA LEU A 88 5.77 -13.06 -6.53
C LEU A 88 6.17 -14.23 -7.45
N LYS A 89 6.57 -13.94 -8.69
CA LYS A 89 7.04 -14.95 -9.65
C LYS A 89 8.23 -15.77 -9.14
N TYR A 90 9.11 -15.15 -8.35
CA TYR A 90 10.36 -15.75 -7.90
C TYR A 90 10.30 -16.27 -6.46
N VAL A 91 9.11 -16.20 -5.86
CA VAL A 91 8.85 -16.71 -4.51
C VAL A 91 7.98 -17.95 -4.65
N ASP A 92 8.54 -19.13 -4.39
CA ASP A 92 7.81 -20.40 -4.56
C ASP A 92 6.58 -20.48 -3.65
N ASN A 93 6.73 -19.99 -2.41
CA ASN A 93 5.65 -19.92 -1.42
C ASN A 93 5.67 -18.57 -0.71
N ILE A 94 4.50 -17.99 -0.51
CA ILE A 94 4.37 -16.76 0.26
C ILE A 94 4.85 -17.01 1.69
N PRO A 95 5.86 -16.26 2.18
CA PRO A 95 6.44 -16.48 3.50
C PRO A 95 5.39 -16.37 4.61
N GLY A 96 5.52 -17.22 5.63
CA GLY A 96 4.59 -17.22 6.77
C GLY A 96 4.51 -15.86 7.49
N ASN A 97 5.62 -15.14 7.56
CA ASN A 97 5.64 -13.79 8.14
C ASN A 97 4.87 -12.77 7.28
N LEU A 98 4.94 -12.88 5.94
CA LEU A 98 4.13 -12.05 5.04
C LEU A 98 2.64 -12.39 5.18
N LYS A 99 2.27 -13.69 5.25
CA LYS A 99 0.89 -14.11 5.49
C LYS A 99 0.36 -13.57 6.83
N LYS A 100 1.14 -13.67 7.91
CA LYS A 100 0.79 -13.12 9.23
C LYS A 100 0.63 -11.60 9.17
N PHE A 101 1.55 -10.90 8.52
CA PHE A 101 1.48 -9.45 8.33
C PHE A 101 0.20 -9.03 7.58
N LEU A 102 -0.09 -9.69 6.46
CA LEU A 102 -1.29 -9.38 5.66
C LEU A 102 -2.61 -9.69 6.40
N SER A 103 -2.61 -10.67 7.32
CA SER A 103 -3.78 -11.04 8.12
C SER A 103 -3.87 -10.34 9.49
N ASP A 104 -2.92 -9.47 9.83
CA ASP A 104 -2.93 -8.74 11.11
C ASP A 104 -4.09 -7.74 11.15
N ARG A 105 -4.95 -7.90 12.17
CA ARG A 105 -6.16 -7.07 12.32
C ARG A 105 -5.88 -5.62 12.70
N ARG A 106 -4.69 -5.33 13.18
CA ARG A 106 -4.24 -3.97 13.54
C ARG A 106 -3.79 -3.19 12.31
N ILE A 107 -3.65 -3.85 11.16
CA ILE A 107 -3.20 -3.23 9.91
C ILE A 107 -4.39 -2.97 9.01
N CYS A 108 -4.48 -1.73 8.53
CA CYS A 108 -5.43 -1.27 7.54
C CYS A 108 -4.72 -1.14 6.19
N PHE A 109 -4.97 -2.09 5.28
CA PHE A 109 -4.42 -2.02 3.93
C PHE A 109 -5.33 -1.16 3.04
N VAL A 110 -4.80 -0.04 2.55
CA VAL A 110 -5.55 0.92 1.71
C VAL A 110 -5.03 0.92 0.27
N GLY A 111 -5.92 1.02 -0.68
CA GLY A 111 -5.57 1.08 -2.10
C GLY A 111 -6.77 1.30 -2.98
N VAL A 112 -6.58 1.18 -4.29
CA VAL A 112 -7.63 1.37 -5.30
C VAL A 112 -7.83 0.09 -6.11
N GLY A 113 -9.08 -0.39 -6.17
CA GLY A 113 -9.46 -1.61 -6.90
C GLY A 113 -8.85 -2.87 -6.32
N LEU A 114 -8.63 -2.93 -4.99
CA LEU A 114 -7.89 -4.01 -4.34
C LEU A 114 -8.60 -5.35 -4.46
N ASP A 115 -9.90 -5.41 -4.32
CA ASP A 115 -10.66 -6.67 -4.40
C ASP A 115 -10.46 -7.35 -5.76
N TRP A 116 -10.51 -6.56 -6.83
CA TRP A 116 -10.28 -7.06 -8.17
C TRP A 116 -8.81 -7.45 -8.38
N LYS A 117 -7.87 -6.62 -7.91
CA LYS A 117 -6.43 -6.86 -8.06
C LYS A 117 -6.00 -8.12 -7.32
N LEU A 118 -6.43 -8.30 -6.08
CA LEU A 118 -6.07 -9.45 -5.25
C LEU A 118 -6.70 -10.74 -5.74
N SER A 119 -7.96 -10.71 -6.20
CA SER A 119 -8.64 -11.90 -6.70
C SER A 119 -8.07 -12.43 -8.02
N ARG A 120 -7.41 -11.60 -8.82
CA ARG A 120 -6.94 -11.95 -10.17
C ARG A 120 -5.43 -11.79 -10.37
N GLY A 121 -4.78 -10.97 -9.55
CA GLY A 121 -3.37 -10.62 -9.73
C GLY A 121 -2.41 -11.56 -9.02
N VAL A 122 -2.86 -12.41 -8.11
CA VAL A 122 -2.02 -13.41 -7.44
C VAL A 122 -1.80 -14.60 -8.39
N PRO A 123 -0.55 -15.05 -8.58
CA PRO A 123 -0.29 -16.21 -9.43
C PRO A 123 -1.06 -17.45 -8.95
N PRO A 124 -1.61 -18.28 -9.87
CA PRO A 124 -2.35 -19.48 -9.51
C PRO A 124 -1.56 -20.53 -8.70
N SER A 125 -0.22 -20.44 -8.75
CA SER A 125 0.69 -21.29 -7.97
C SER A 125 0.76 -20.90 -6.49
N HIS A 126 0.18 -19.76 -6.10
CA HIS A 126 0.21 -19.26 -4.73
C HIS A 126 -1.16 -19.35 -4.08
N ASP A 127 -1.15 -19.52 -2.75
CA ASP A 127 -2.37 -19.36 -1.97
C ASP A 127 -2.92 -17.93 -2.11
N PRO A 128 -4.24 -17.74 -2.07
CA PRO A 128 -4.84 -16.42 -2.07
C PRO A 128 -4.27 -15.53 -0.95
N LEU A 129 -3.97 -14.28 -1.27
CA LEU A 129 -3.57 -13.29 -0.27
C LEU A 129 -4.80 -12.89 0.54
N VAL A 130 -4.81 -13.25 1.82
CA VAL A 130 -5.86 -12.86 2.76
C VAL A 130 -5.41 -11.62 3.51
N CYS A 131 -6.04 -10.48 3.24
CA CYS A 131 -5.78 -9.23 3.95
C CYS A 131 -7.08 -8.42 4.10
N ARG A 132 -7.13 -7.60 5.15
CA ARG A 132 -8.24 -6.64 5.34
C ARG A 132 -7.95 -5.39 4.51
N THR A 133 -8.58 -5.31 3.36
CA THR A 133 -8.44 -4.17 2.46
C THR A 133 -9.53 -3.15 2.69
N VAL A 134 -9.18 -1.90 2.51
CA VAL A 134 -10.11 -0.78 2.48
C VAL A 134 -9.95 -0.08 1.14
N GLU A 135 -11.02 0.00 0.38
CA GLU A 135 -11.06 0.79 -0.85
C GLU A 135 -10.94 2.27 -0.48
N LEU A 136 -9.91 2.93 -1.00
CA LEU A 136 -9.55 4.29 -0.58
C LEU A 136 -10.68 5.30 -0.86
N SER A 137 -11.37 5.18 -1.99
CA SER A 137 -12.49 6.05 -2.36
C SER A 137 -13.64 5.93 -1.36
N HIS A 138 -13.94 4.72 -0.88
CA HIS A 138 -14.97 4.50 0.14
C HIS A 138 -14.54 5.04 1.52
N LEU A 139 -13.27 4.91 1.88
CA LEU A 139 -12.74 5.48 3.12
C LEU A 139 -12.90 6.99 3.12
N VAL A 140 -12.46 7.66 2.06
CA VAL A 140 -12.56 9.11 1.90
C VAL A 140 -14.03 9.57 1.89
N ALA A 141 -14.89 8.89 1.14
CA ALA A 141 -16.32 9.21 1.11
C ALA A 141 -16.97 9.17 2.50
N ARG A 142 -16.59 8.18 3.30
CA ARG A 142 -17.09 8.02 4.67
C ARG A 142 -16.60 9.13 5.61
N ILE A 143 -15.32 9.49 5.52
CA ILE A 143 -14.70 10.52 6.37
C ILE A 143 -15.23 11.90 6.02
N CYS A 144 -15.23 12.24 4.73
CA CYS A 144 -15.74 13.52 4.25
C CYS A 144 -17.27 13.60 4.32
N LYS A 145 -17.97 12.49 4.64
CA LYS A 145 -19.44 12.37 4.60
C LYS A 145 -20.03 12.77 3.23
N GLU A 146 -19.28 12.50 2.18
CA GLU A 146 -19.60 12.89 0.81
C GLU A 146 -19.55 11.66 -0.13
N PRO A 147 -20.73 11.08 -0.47
CA PRO A 147 -20.81 9.85 -1.27
C PRO A 147 -20.22 9.94 -2.68
N SER A 148 -20.09 11.15 -3.24
CA SER A 148 -19.53 11.36 -4.59
C SER A 148 -18.09 10.83 -4.69
N TYR A 149 -17.34 10.81 -3.59
CA TYR A 149 -15.98 10.27 -3.56
C TYR A 149 -15.88 8.77 -3.81
N CYS A 150 -16.97 7.99 -3.64
CA CYS A 150 -16.95 6.56 -3.93
C CYS A 150 -16.55 6.21 -5.36
N ASN A 151 -16.79 7.15 -6.30
CA ASN A 151 -16.46 6.99 -7.73
C ASN A 151 -15.23 7.80 -8.15
N SER A 152 -14.53 8.41 -7.21
CA SER A 152 -13.37 9.26 -7.51
C SER A 152 -12.15 8.40 -7.84
N ASP A 153 -11.37 8.83 -8.84
CA ASP A 153 -10.08 8.26 -9.14
C ASP A 153 -9.01 8.71 -8.13
N LEU A 154 -7.85 8.05 -8.16
CA LEU A 154 -6.76 8.36 -7.24
C LEU A 154 -6.27 9.81 -7.37
N LYS A 155 -6.35 10.41 -8.58
CA LYS A 155 -5.94 11.78 -8.82
C LYS A 155 -6.85 12.77 -8.10
N ALA A 156 -8.16 12.56 -8.17
CA ALA A 156 -9.13 13.40 -7.47
C ALA A 156 -9.00 13.27 -5.95
N LEU A 157 -8.81 12.04 -5.43
CA LEU A 157 -8.59 11.82 -4.01
C LEU A 157 -7.29 12.46 -3.51
N ALA A 158 -6.22 12.36 -4.30
CA ALA A 158 -4.94 12.98 -3.97
C ALA A 158 -5.05 14.52 -3.89
N ALA A 159 -5.79 15.12 -4.83
CA ALA A 159 -6.06 16.56 -4.83
C ALA A 159 -6.84 17.00 -3.58
N THR A 160 -7.86 16.21 -3.14
CA THR A 160 -8.64 16.49 -1.94
C THR A 160 -7.78 16.51 -0.66
N TYR A 161 -6.76 15.66 -0.60
CA TYR A 161 -5.86 15.56 0.56
C TYR A 161 -4.55 16.33 0.41
N GLU A 162 -4.41 17.13 -0.65
CA GLU A 162 -3.18 17.86 -0.99
C GLU A 162 -1.95 16.94 -1.01
N VAL A 163 -2.12 15.74 -1.56
CA VAL A 163 -1.04 14.78 -1.79
C VAL A 163 -0.62 14.90 -3.25
N PRO A 164 0.64 15.24 -3.51
CA PRO A 164 1.14 15.35 -4.87
C PRO A 164 1.01 14.03 -5.63
N TYR A 165 0.34 14.05 -6.78
CA TYR A 165 0.14 12.87 -7.61
C TYR A 165 0.07 13.20 -9.10
N GLU A 166 1.03 12.68 -9.83
CA GLU A 166 0.99 12.68 -11.30
C GLU A 166 0.71 11.26 -11.80
N PRO A 167 -0.45 11.03 -12.45
CA PRO A 167 -0.72 9.73 -13.04
C PRO A 167 0.33 9.41 -14.12
N PRO A 168 0.64 8.11 -14.38
CA PRO A 168 1.56 7.74 -15.44
C PRO A 168 1.09 8.31 -16.76
N ALA A 169 2.00 8.92 -17.53
CA ALA A 169 1.70 9.37 -18.88
C ALA A 169 1.09 8.20 -19.65
N SER A 170 -0.16 8.37 -20.10
CA SER A 170 -1.06 7.46 -20.81
C SER A 170 -0.49 6.09 -21.18
N GLY A 171 -0.84 5.11 -20.41
CA GLY A 171 -0.44 3.71 -20.60
C GLY A 171 -0.45 2.97 -19.29
N GLY A 172 -1.57 3.07 -18.55
CA GLY A 172 -1.77 2.35 -17.30
C GLY A 172 -1.45 0.87 -17.47
N CYS A 173 -1.12 0.19 -16.39
CA CYS A 173 -0.66 -1.21 -16.30
C CYS A 173 -1.46 -2.23 -17.14
N CYS A 174 -2.51 -1.82 -17.84
CA CYS A 174 -3.46 -2.66 -18.55
C CYS A 174 -3.75 -2.28 -20.02
N GLY A 175 -3.12 -1.27 -20.62
CA GLY A 175 -3.46 -0.78 -21.96
C GLY A 175 -2.28 -0.81 -22.93
N GLY A 176 -2.45 -1.47 -24.08
CA GLY A 176 -1.48 -1.52 -25.15
C GLY A 176 -1.27 -0.15 -25.81
N GLY A 177 -0.05 0.19 -26.11
CA GLY A 177 0.31 1.31 -26.98
C GLY A 177 1.60 1.99 -26.56
N GLY A 178 2.66 1.79 -27.31
CA GLY A 178 3.90 2.58 -27.26
C GLY A 178 5.06 1.91 -26.52
N ARG A 179 6.19 1.78 -27.21
CA ARG A 179 7.42 1.13 -26.70
C ARG A 179 8.17 1.91 -25.61
N ARG A 180 7.72 3.10 -25.20
CA ARG A 180 8.36 3.91 -24.14
C ARG A 180 7.56 3.78 -22.85
N GLY A 181 8.12 3.11 -21.85
CA GLY A 181 7.58 3.08 -20.47
C GLY A 181 6.86 1.80 -20.05
N ARG A 182 6.92 0.70 -20.82
CA ARG A 182 6.31 -0.57 -20.39
C ARG A 182 7.26 -1.29 -19.44
N ILE A 183 6.85 -1.39 -18.17
CA ILE A 183 7.57 -2.13 -17.14
C ILE A 183 7.64 -3.61 -17.55
N ASN A 184 8.84 -4.17 -17.52
CA ASN A 184 9.03 -5.60 -17.71
C ASN A 184 8.88 -6.34 -16.38
N TYR A 185 7.69 -6.83 -16.07
CA TYR A 185 7.40 -7.59 -14.85
C TYR A 185 8.20 -8.90 -14.72
N GLU A 186 8.91 -9.33 -15.77
CA GLU A 186 9.76 -10.51 -15.73
C GLU A 186 11.21 -10.17 -15.37
N ALA A 187 11.56 -8.89 -15.33
CA ALA A 187 12.90 -8.46 -14.97
C ALA A 187 13.16 -8.72 -13.48
N ARG A 188 14.36 -9.21 -13.14
CA ARG A 188 14.79 -9.31 -11.74
C ARG A 188 15.28 -7.98 -11.18
N VAL A 189 15.70 -7.07 -12.07
CA VAL A 189 16.21 -5.75 -11.72
C VAL A 189 15.43 -4.72 -12.53
N PHE A 190 14.99 -3.68 -11.86
CA PHE A 190 14.25 -2.57 -12.47
C PHE A 190 15.10 -1.31 -12.53
N LEU A 191 14.81 -0.45 -13.48
CA LEU A 191 15.35 0.91 -13.50
C LEU A 191 14.70 1.74 -12.39
N LYS A 192 15.37 2.77 -11.91
CA LYS A 192 14.86 3.65 -10.84
C LYS A 192 13.49 4.24 -11.19
N GLU A 193 13.29 4.67 -12.43
CA GLU A 193 12.02 5.22 -12.91
C GLU A 193 10.90 4.17 -13.00
N GLU A 194 11.24 2.91 -13.30
CA GLU A 194 10.27 1.81 -13.24
C GLU A 194 9.83 1.56 -11.81
N VAL A 195 10.77 1.52 -10.86
CA VAL A 195 10.46 1.38 -9.42
C VAL A 195 9.62 2.54 -8.93
N LYS A 196 9.95 3.79 -9.30
CA LYS A 196 9.14 4.96 -8.98
C LYS A 196 7.70 4.81 -9.47
N THR A 197 7.52 4.32 -10.69
CA THR A 197 6.20 4.07 -11.27
C THR A 197 5.44 2.96 -10.53
N LEU A 198 6.13 1.87 -10.15
CA LEU A 198 5.54 0.73 -9.45
C LEU A 198 5.01 1.11 -8.06
N VAL A 199 5.76 1.90 -7.29
CA VAL A 199 5.39 2.19 -5.90
C VAL A 199 4.52 3.42 -5.73
N ARG A 200 4.37 4.26 -6.75
CA ARG A 200 3.68 5.55 -6.67
C ARG A 200 2.25 5.45 -6.17
N ASP A 201 1.45 4.58 -6.76
CA ASP A 201 0.02 4.50 -6.43
C ASP A 201 -0.18 3.98 -4.99
N ALA A 202 0.58 2.95 -4.58
CA ALA A 202 0.59 2.45 -3.21
C ALA A 202 1.07 3.51 -2.20
N TYR A 203 2.08 4.29 -2.56
CA TYR A 203 2.59 5.37 -1.71
C TYR A 203 1.56 6.48 -1.52
N VAL A 204 0.90 6.92 -2.59
CA VAL A 204 -0.16 7.94 -2.50
C VAL A 204 -1.37 7.42 -1.72
N CYS A 205 -1.77 6.16 -1.93
CA CYS A 205 -2.82 5.53 -1.13
C CYS A 205 -2.45 5.49 0.37
N TYR A 206 -1.20 5.18 0.70
CA TYR A 206 -0.69 5.24 2.06
C TYR A 206 -0.82 6.65 2.66
N LYS A 207 -0.34 7.69 1.97
CA LYS A 207 -0.41 9.07 2.45
C LYS A 207 -1.84 9.56 2.68
N ILE A 208 -2.75 9.28 1.75
CA ILE A 208 -4.17 9.63 1.90
C ILE A 208 -4.80 8.83 3.03
N GLY A 209 -4.54 7.53 3.10
CA GLY A 209 -5.08 6.65 4.14
C GLY A 209 -4.64 7.08 5.55
N GLN A 210 -3.37 7.45 5.71
CA GLN A 210 -2.83 7.97 6.97
C GLN A 210 -3.55 9.26 7.39
N LYS A 211 -3.60 10.27 6.53
CA LYS A 211 -4.34 11.53 6.79
C LYS A 211 -5.82 11.28 7.11
N SER A 212 -6.42 10.29 6.45
CA SER A 212 -7.81 9.91 6.66
C SER A 212 -8.04 9.29 8.03
N VAL A 213 -7.19 8.37 8.45
CA VAL A 213 -7.26 7.75 9.79
C VAL A 213 -7.02 8.79 10.88
N GLU A 214 -5.99 9.63 10.74
CA GLU A 214 -5.73 10.74 11.67
C GLU A 214 -6.93 11.68 11.83
N ALA A 215 -7.65 11.98 10.74
CA ALA A 215 -8.85 12.81 10.80
C ALA A 215 -9.98 12.16 11.61
N LEU A 216 -10.17 10.82 11.45
CA LEU A 216 -11.17 10.07 12.24
C LEU A 216 -10.89 10.16 13.73
N TYR A 217 -9.65 9.92 14.15
CA TYR A 217 -9.28 9.94 15.56
C TYR A 217 -9.38 11.36 16.18
N ARG A 218 -9.07 12.40 15.42
CA ARG A 218 -9.26 13.79 15.88
C ARG A 218 -10.74 14.13 16.12
N ASP A 219 -11.63 13.71 15.23
CA ASP A 219 -13.07 13.94 15.36
C ASP A 219 -13.65 13.21 16.59
N GLU A 220 -13.26 11.96 16.84
CA GLU A 220 -13.70 11.17 17.98
C GLU A 220 -13.22 11.81 19.30
N THR A 221 -11.95 12.18 19.41
CA THR A 221 -11.40 12.85 20.60
C THR A 221 -12.10 14.19 20.89
N THR A 222 -12.46 14.94 19.85
CA THR A 222 -13.18 16.24 20.00
C THR A 222 -14.60 16.01 20.50
N GLN A 223 -15.28 14.95 20.07
CA GLN A 223 -16.63 14.62 20.54
C GLN A 223 -16.64 14.12 21.98
N GLU A 224 -15.66 13.32 22.40
CA GLU A 224 -15.54 12.86 23.80
C GLU A 224 -15.31 14.04 24.77
N ILE A 225 -14.41 14.97 24.44
CA ILE A 225 -14.14 16.16 25.27
C ILE A 225 -15.37 17.05 25.36
N ALA A 226 -16.13 17.21 24.26
CA ALA A 226 -17.37 17.98 24.26
C ALA A 226 -18.51 17.30 25.02
N GLY A 227 -18.50 15.97 25.14
CA GLY A 227 -19.46 15.17 25.92
C GLY A 227 -19.23 15.24 27.42
N ILE A 228 -17.99 15.31 27.87
CA ILE A 228 -17.63 15.39 29.31
C ILE A 228 -18.01 16.74 29.95
N GLY A 229 -18.10 17.81 29.14
CA GLY A 229 -18.45 19.16 29.64
C GLY A 229 -19.94 19.44 29.86
N ARG A 230 -20.82 18.42 29.73
CA ARG A 230 -22.29 18.54 29.87
C ARG A 230 -22.92 17.70 30.99
N GLN A 231 -22.14 17.28 31.98
CA GLN A 231 -22.66 16.66 33.20
C GLN A 231 -22.56 17.59 34.42
#